data_633e08442a8a7ea9bf1d5c8952222059
#
_entry.id   633e08442a8a7ea9bf1d5c8952222059
#
_cell.length_a   1.000
_cell.length_b   1.000
_cell.length_c   1.000
_cell.angle_alpha   90.00
_cell.angle_beta   90.00
_cell.angle_gamma   90.00
#
_symmetry.space_group_name_H-M   'P 1'
#
loop_
_entity.id
_entity.type
_entity.pdbx_description
1 polymer ?
#
loop_
_entity_poly.entity_id
_entity_poly.type
_entity_poly.pdbx_seq_one_letter_code
_entity_poly.pdbx_strand_id
1 'polypeptide(L)'
;GTPAFGPQDVRDYFATTAPPYWDSTTPRPVIEAIEFLSAADVESRLGTSTDRPPGALLCLVTIRGQFVPPVPPGVQLQTRPDPNTLMHLVFDGQTGNLLVFGFPPPER
;
A
#
# COMPACT_ATOMS: atom_id res chain seq x y z
N GLY A 1 -8.87 -0.82 -19.97
CA GLY A 1 -7.75 -0.21 -20.69
C GLY A 1 -6.43 -0.82 -20.28
N THR A 2 -5.40 -0.50 -21.05
CA THR A 2 -4.05 -0.95 -20.74
C THR A 2 -3.43 -0.04 -19.68
N PRO A 3 -2.78 -0.59 -18.64
CA PRO A 3 -2.12 0.26 -17.66
C PRO A 3 -0.93 1.00 -18.29
N ALA A 4 -0.62 2.18 -17.74
CA ALA A 4 0.49 3.00 -18.22
C ALA A 4 1.86 2.43 -17.81
N PHE A 5 1.87 1.45 -16.88
CA PHE A 5 3.10 0.83 -16.39
C PHE A 5 2.82 -0.64 -16.08
N GLY A 6 3.88 -1.43 -15.92
CA GLY A 6 3.76 -2.86 -15.61
C GLY A 6 4.30 -3.22 -14.23
N PRO A 7 4.21 -4.51 -13.84
CA PRO A 7 4.73 -4.95 -12.54
C PRO A 7 6.22 -4.65 -12.34
N GLN A 8 7.02 -4.71 -13.39
CA GLN A 8 8.44 -4.42 -13.28
C GLN A 8 8.69 -2.95 -12.92
N ASP A 9 7.88 -2.04 -13.45
CA ASP A 9 7.99 -0.62 -13.12
C ASP A 9 7.72 -0.38 -11.63
N VAL A 10 6.76 -1.10 -11.06
CA VAL A 10 6.47 -1.03 -9.63
C VAL A 10 7.67 -1.54 -8.82
N ARG A 11 8.27 -2.64 -9.23
CA ARG A 11 9.46 -3.20 -8.55
C ARG A 11 10.63 -2.23 -8.62
N ASP A 12 10.84 -1.60 -9.77
CA ASP A 12 11.91 -0.62 -9.95
C ASP A 12 11.69 0.62 -9.08
N TYR A 13 10.44 1.05 -8.97
CA TYR A 13 10.09 2.18 -8.11
C TYR A 13 10.48 1.90 -6.64
N PHE A 14 10.10 0.73 -6.11
CA PHE A 14 10.41 0.37 -4.73
C PHE A 14 11.85 -0.06 -4.52
N ALA A 15 12.61 -0.30 -5.58
CA ALA A 15 14.04 -0.53 -5.46
C ALA A 15 14.80 0.74 -5.07
N THR A 16 14.24 1.92 -5.43
CA THR A 16 14.86 3.22 -5.16
C THR A 16 14.10 4.08 -4.16
N THR A 17 12.83 3.73 -3.88
CA THR A 17 11.95 4.51 -3.01
C THR A 17 11.37 3.61 -1.93
N ALA A 18 11.64 3.91 -0.67
CA ALA A 18 11.11 3.13 0.44
C ALA A 18 9.60 3.40 0.59
N PRO A 19 8.79 2.37 0.97
CA PRO A 19 7.39 2.59 1.28
C PRO A 19 7.23 3.46 2.54
N PRO A 20 6.08 4.14 2.69
CA PRO A 20 5.86 4.97 3.87
C PRO A 20 5.85 4.13 5.15
N TYR A 21 6.31 4.73 6.24
CA TYR A 21 6.32 4.14 7.59
C TYR A 21 7.19 2.89 7.74
N TRP A 22 8.00 2.54 6.75
CA TRP A 22 8.93 1.43 6.89
C TRP A 22 9.95 1.74 7.98
N ASP A 23 10.16 0.77 8.87
CA ASP A 23 11.22 0.85 9.88
C ASP A 23 12.55 0.53 9.23
N SER A 24 13.38 1.55 9.02
CA SER A 24 14.64 1.43 8.30
C SER A 24 15.69 0.62 9.05
N THR A 25 15.43 0.27 10.31
CA THR A 25 16.33 -0.60 11.08
C THR A 25 16.07 -2.08 10.83
N THR A 26 15.04 -2.40 10.05
CA THR A 26 14.65 -3.77 9.72
C THR A 26 15.03 -4.12 8.28
N PRO A 27 14.99 -5.41 7.91
CA PRO A 27 15.25 -5.80 6.53
C PRO A 27 14.31 -5.09 5.56
N ARG A 28 14.78 -4.87 4.35
CA ARG A 28 14.04 -4.15 3.32
C ARG A 28 12.72 -4.86 3.01
N PRO A 29 11.61 -4.11 2.81
CA PRO A 29 10.32 -4.73 2.52
C PRO A 29 10.34 -5.51 1.21
N VAL A 30 9.49 -6.53 1.13
CA VAL A 30 9.35 -7.39 -0.03
C VAL A 30 7.97 -7.21 -0.63
N ILE A 31 7.90 -7.06 -1.96
CA ILE A 31 6.62 -6.99 -2.65
C ILE A 31 6.04 -8.40 -2.71
N GLU A 32 4.86 -8.58 -2.09
CA GLU A 32 4.15 -9.86 -2.06
C GLU A 32 3.28 -10.05 -3.30
N ALA A 33 2.62 -8.97 -3.75
CA ALA A 33 1.69 -9.03 -4.87
C ALA A 33 1.57 -7.69 -5.56
N ILE A 34 1.36 -7.74 -6.87
CA ILE A 34 1.07 -6.57 -7.71
C ILE A 34 -0.12 -6.99 -8.57
N GLU A 35 -1.27 -6.32 -8.40
CA GLU A 35 -2.50 -6.66 -9.09
C GLU A 35 -3.10 -5.44 -9.76
N PHE A 36 -3.52 -5.60 -11.02
CA PHE A 36 -4.23 -4.56 -11.74
C PHE A 36 -5.71 -4.90 -11.69
N LEU A 37 -6.49 -4.08 -10.99
CA LEU A 37 -7.89 -4.32 -10.68
C LEU A 37 -8.72 -3.09 -10.97
N SER A 38 -10.05 -3.27 -11.08
CA SER A 38 -10.96 -2.12 -11.15
C SER A 38 -11.04 -1.43 -9.79
N ALA A 39 -11.39 -0.15 -9.81
CA ALA A 39 -11.59 0.60 -8.57
C ALA A 39 -12.62 -0.06 -7.66
N ALA A 40 -13.69 -0.61 -8.24
CA ALA A 40 -14.72 -1.32 -7.46
C ALA A 40 -14.13 -2.52 -6.71
N ASP A 41 -13.27 -3.30 -7.37
CA ASP A 41 -12.64 -4.46 -6.73
C ASP A 41 -11.67 -4.05 -5.64
N VAL A 42 -10.89 -3.00 -5.87
CA VAL A 42 -9.95 -2.49 -4.86
C VAL A 42 -10.71 -1.99 -3.64
N GLU A 43 -11.76 -1.21 -3.85
CA GLU A 43 -12.56 -0.68 -2.74
C GLU A 43 -13.23 -1.79 -1.94
N SER A 44 -13.69 -2.83 -2.62
CA SER A 44 -14.28 -4.00 -1.96
C SER A 44 -13.26 -4.74 -1.09
N ARG A 45 -12.04 -4.90 -1.58
CA ARG A 45 -10.98 -5.59 -0.82
C ARG A 45 -10.47 -4.78 0.37
N LEU A 46 -10.33 -3.46 0.21
CA LEU A 46 -9.74 -2.61 1.23
C LEU A 46 -10.78 -1.97 2.16
N GLY A 47 -12.04 -1.94 1.75
CA GLY A 47 -13.09 -1.30 2.53
C GLY A 47 -12.96 0.22 2.59
N THR A 48 -12.35 0.82 1.58
CA THR A 48 -12.12 2.27 1.52
C THR A 48 -12.38 2.80 0.12
N SER A 49 -12.70 4.09 0.03
CA SER A 49 -12.92 4.74 -1.26
C SER A 49 -11.58 5.15 -1.89
N THR A 50 -11.49 5.04 -3.22
CA THR A 50 -10.35 5.50 -3.99
C THR A 50 -10.62 6.82 -4.70
N ASP A 51 -11.86 7.32 -4.63
CA ASP A 51 -12.34 8.51 -5.35
C ASP A 51 -12.21 8.38 -6.88
N ARG A 52 -12.27 7.14 -7.36
CA ARG A 52 -12.23 6.85 -8.80
C ARG A 52 -13.51 6.17 -9.25
N PRO A 53 -13.89 6.31 -10.54
CA PRO A 53 -15.04 5.58 -11.08
C PRO A 53 -14.86 4.07 -10.89
N PRO A 54 -15.96 3.31 -10.72
CA PRO A 54 -15.85 1.86 -10.44
C PRO A 54 -15.07 1.06 -11.49
N GLY A 55 -15.09 1.50 -12.74
CA GLY A 55 -14.38 0.83 -13.82
C GLY A 55 -12.95 1.32 -14.05
N ALA A 56 -12.49 2.29 -13.27
CA ALA A 56 -11.13 2.80 -13.44
C ALA A 56 -10.09 1.71 -13.12
N LEU A 57 -9.02 1.65 -13.90
CA LEU A 57 -7.96 0.68 -13.69
C LEU A 57 -7.00 1.18 -12.61
N LEU A 58 -6.80 0.37 -11.58
CA LEU A 58 -5.91 0.68 -10.46
C LEU A 58 -4.88 -0.42 -10.30
N CYS A 59 -3.78 -0.10 -9.63
CA CYS A 59 -2.74 -1.05 -9.29
C CYS A 59 -2.68 -1.20 -7.78
N LEU A 60 -2.97 -2.39 -7.29
CA LEU A 60 -2.89 -2.71 -5.85
C LEU A 60 -1.58 -3.45 -5.59
N VAL A 61 -0.76 -2.87 -4.74
CA VAL A 61 0.53 -3.44 -4.35
C VAL A 61 0.47 -3.83 -2.89
N THR A 62 0.83 -5.08 -2.60
CA THR A 62 0.91 -5.59 -1.23
C THR A 62 2.38 -5.79 -0.89
N ILE A 63 2.84 -5.17 0.18
CA ILE A 63 4.24 -5.19 0.61
C ILE A 63 4.32 -5.78 2.01
N ARG A 64 5.25 -6.71 2.20
CA ARG A 64 5.55 -7.31 3.51
C ARG A 64 6.83 -6.69 4.07
N GLY A 65 6.78 -6.27 5.32
CA GLY A 65 7.92 -5.67 5.99
C GLY A 65 7.57 -5.32 7.43
N GLN A 66 8.33 -4.40 8.00
CA GLN A 66 8.04 -3.87 9.34
C GLN A 66 7.66 -2.41 9.19
N PHE A 67 6.41 -2.09 9.51
CA PHE A 67 5.87 -0.75 9.35
C PHE A 67 5.40 -0.22 10.72
N VAL A 68 5.82 0.99 11.05
CA VAL A 68 5.45 1.65 12.29
C VAL A 68 4.45 2.76 11.96
N PRO A 69 3.14 2.56 12.25
CA PRO A 69 2.16 3.60 11.96
C PRO A 69 2.40 4.83 12.82
N PRO A 70 2.05 6.03 12.32
CA PRO A 70 2.25 7.26 13.09
C PRO A 70 1.36 7.28 14.31
N VAL A 71 1.87 7.86 15.39
CA VAL A 71 1.10 8.10 16.60
C VAL A 71 0.57 9.53 16.55
N PRO A 72 -0.75 9.75 16.72
CA PRO A 72 -1.29 11.11 16.72
C PRO A 72 -0.63 11.97 17.79
N PRO A 73 -0.44 13.28 17.54
CA PRO A 73 0.11 14.19 18.54
C PRO A 73 -0.72 14.17 19.83
N GLY A 74 -0.04 14.18 20.96
CA GLY A 74 -0.68 14.18 22.27
C GLY A 74 -1.10 12.82 22.79
N VAL A 75 -0.95 11.76 22.01
CA VAL A 75 -1.25 10.41 22.45
C VAL A 75 0.02 9.78 23.04
N GLN A 76 -0.11 9.31 24.29
CA GLN A 76 0.97 8.56 24.93
C GLN A 76 0.60 7.10 24.94
N LEU A 77 1.47 6.27 24.38
CA LEU A 77 1.27 4.83 24.39
C LEU A 77 2.00 4.24 25.60
N GLN A 78 1.28 3.45 26.39
CA GLN A 78 1.87 2.77 27.55
C GLN A 78 2.76 1.61 27.10
N THR A 79 2.43 1.01 25.97
CA THR A 79 3.21 -0.06 25.38
C THR A 79 3.47 0.28 23.92
N ARG A 80 4.58 -0.23 23.40
CA ARG A 80 4.88 -0.09 21.98
C ARG A 80 3.90 -0.95 21.19
N PRO A 81 3.21 -0.38 20.18
CA PRO A 81 2.36 -1.21 19.33
C PRO A 81 3.23 -2.16 18.50
N ASP A 82 2.69 -3.35 18.24
CA ASP A 82 3.35 -4.29 17.33
C ASP A 82 3.43 -3.66 15.93
N PRO A 83 4.57 -3.80 15.23
CA PRO A 83 4.65 -3.30 13.87
C PRO A 83 3.71 -4.05 12.95
N ASN A 84 3.11 -3.32 12.00
CA ASN A 84 2.34 -3.96 10.95
C ASN A 84 3.29 -4.66 9.98
N THR A 85 2.91 -5.85 9.54
CA THR A 85 3.73 -6.66 8.66
C THR A 85 3.31 -6.61 7.20
N LEU A 86 2.15 -6.03 6.91
CA LEU A 86 1.65 -5.84 5.54
C LEU A 86 1.19 -4.42 5.33
N MET A 87 1.43 -3.90 4.14
CA MET A 87 0.95 -2.60 3.71
C MET A 87 0.35 -2.72 2.32
N HIS A 88 -0.78 -2.04 2.10
CA HIS A 88 -1.39 -1.93 0.78
C HIS A 88 -1.14 -0.52 0.23
N LEU A 89 -0.72 -0.43 -1.03
CA LEU A 89 -0.61 0.83 -1.75
C LEU A 89 -1.42 0.71 -3.03
N VAL A 90 -2.20 1.74 -3.32
CA VAL A 90 -3.04 1.79 -4.52
C VAL A 90 -2.58 2.93 -5.40
N PHE A 91 -2.22 2.59 -6.63
CA PHE A 91 -1.80 3.56 -7.63
C PHE A 91 -2.84 3.64 -8.74
N ASP A 92 -2.97 4.83 -9.32
CA ASP A 92 -3.76 5.01 -10.53
C ASP A 92 -3.07 4.27 -11.67
N GLY A 93 -3.76 3.32 -12.30
CA GLY A 93 -3.19 2.50 -13.37
C GLY A 93 -2.89 3.28 -14.65
N GLN A 94 -3.44 4.48 -14.80
CA GLN A 94 -3.24 5.32 -15.97
C GLN A 94 -2.12 6.35 -15.78
N THR A 95 -1.95 6.86 -14.56
CA THR A 95 -0.99 7.93 -14.28
C THR A 95 0.18 7.51 -13.41
N GLY A 96 0.04 6.41 -12.66
CA GLY A 96 1.03 5.98 -11.70
C GLY A 96 1.01 6.76 -10.38
N ASN A 97 0.05 7.66 -10.18
CA ASN A 97 -0.04 8.42 -8.95
C ASN A 97 -0.53 7.57 -7.79
N LEU A 98 0.09 7.73 -6.61
CA LEU A 98 -0.37 7.05 -5.40
C LEU A 98 -1.67 7.68 -4.94
N LEU A 99 -2.72 6.86 -4.80
CA LEU A 99 -4.05 7.30 -4.40
C LEU A 99 -4.31 7.07 -2.92
N VAL A 100 -4.01 5.86 -2.45
CA VAL A 100 -4.32 5.43 -1.09
C VAL A 100 -3.21 4.50 -0.62
N PHE A 101 -2.85 4.56 0.64
CA PHE A 101 -2.04 3.52 1.27
C PHE A 101 -2.54 3.29 2.69
N GLY A 102 -2.30 2.10 3.21
CA GLY A 102 -2.74 1.78 4.56
C GLY A 102 -2.38 0.36 4.94
N PHE A 103 -2.79 0.00 6.14
CA PHE A 103 -2.51 -1.30 6.69
C PHE A 103 -3.80 -2.12 6.68
N PRO A 104 -3.74 -3.42 6.27
CA PRO A 104 -4.90 -4.27 6.34
C PRO A 104 -5.29 -4.49 7.81
N PRO A 105 -6.57 -4.82 8.09
CA PRO A 105 -6.97 -5.15 9.45
C PRO A 105 -6.20 -6.39 9.92
N PRO A 106 -5.93 -6.49 11.24
CA PRO A 106 -5.22 -7.67 11.76
C PRO A 106 -6.03 -8.94 11.50
N GLU A 107 -5.33 -10.00 11.15
CA GLU A 107 -5.93 -11.32 11.02
C GLU A 107 -6.26 -11.88 12.40
N ARG A 108 -7.36 -12.62 12.48
CA ARG A 108 -7.79 -13.26 13.71
C ARG A 108 -7.66 -14.76 13.60
#